data_ccea81ce68f77c879895f2206838d6f4
#
_entry.id   ccea81ce68f77c879895f2206838d6f4
#
_cell.length_a   1.000
_cell.length_b   1.000
_cell.length_c   1.000
_cell.angle_alpha   90.00
_cell.angle_beta   90.00
_cell.angle_gamma   90.00
#
_symmetry.space_group_name_H-M   'P 1'
#
loop_
_entity.id
_entity.type
_entity.pdbx_description
1 polymer ?
#
loop_
_entity_poly.entity_id
_entity_poly.type
_entity_poly.pdbx_seq_one_letter_code
_entity_poly.pdbx_strand_id
1 'polypeptide(L)'
;MNKKERLEAFFNNQEVDHVPVGLWRHFPPQQSHGQAYIDAQMKFYRDTDQDFVKISCDGYFGFPNPVLENLEKPEDLFNIKPLGGDHPFIAEQVQRGADIVKALDGESMCFYTMFCPLSYLRLQIGWDKMMEYIRE
;
A
#
# COMPACT_ATOMS: atom_id res chain seq x y z
N MET A 1 16.56 18.01 14.64
CA MET A 1 15.31 18.08 13.86
C MET A 1 14.46 16.88 14.24
N ASN A 2 13.15 17.05 14.52
CA ASN A 2 12.29 15.90 14.73
C ASN A 2 11.93 15.23 13.39
N LYS A 3 11.27 14.04 13.41
CA LYS A 3 10.98 13.26 12.19
C LYS A 3 10.09 14.02 11.21
N LYS A 4 9.06 14.69 11.70
CA LYS A 4 8.13 15.48 10.88
C LYS A 4 8.81 16.69 10.27
N GLU A 5 9.53 17.47 11.07
CA GLU A 5 10.31 18.63 10.59
C GLU A 5 11.31 18.24 9.52
N ARG A 6 12.00 17.10 9.69
CA ARG A 6 12.95 16.57 8.71
C ARG A 6 12.29 16.26 7.38
N LEU A 7 11.12 15.60 7.41
CA LEU A 7 10.36 15.29 6.19
C LEU A 7 9.84 16.55 5.51
N GLU A 8 9.31 17.51 6.27
CA GLU A 8 8.84 18.79 5.74
C GLU A 8 9.99 19.58 5.09
N ALA A 9 11.15 19.66 5.74
CA ALA A 9 12.35 20.30 5.19
C ALA A 9 12.82 19.59 3.92
N PHE A 10 12.88 18.25 3.92
CA PHE A 10 13.27 17.45 2.76
C PHE A 10 12.37 17.71 1.55
N PHE A 11 11.05 17.70 1.71
CA PHE A 11 10.10 17.96 0.62
C PHE A 11 10.13 19.42 0.12
N ASN A 12 10.57 20.34 0.96
CA ASN A 12 10.75 21.73 0.59
C ASN A 12 12.18 22.04 0.05
N ASN A 13 13.00 21.02 -0.22
CA ASN A 13 14.39 21.15 -0.66
C ASN A 13 15.24 22.01 0.30
N GLN A 14 14.98 21.92 1.59
CA GLN A 14 15.73 22.58 2.64
C GLN A 14 16.79 21.61 3.21
N GLU A 15 17.77 22.17 3.89
CA GLU A 15 18.81 21.39 4.56
C GLU A 15 18.21 20.53 5.68
N VAL A 16 18.65 19.26 5.75
CA VAL A 16 18.24 18.29 6.76
C VAL A 16 19.47 17.76 7.51
N ASP A 17 19.27 17.36 8.75
CA ASP A 17 20.33 16.77 9.58
C ASP A 17 20.76 15.38 9.06
N HIS A 18 19.88 14.62 8.44
CA HIS A 18 20.18 13.42 7.65
C HIS A 18 19.05 13.12 6.66
N VAL A 19 19.31 12.30 5.67
CA VAL A 19 18.30 11.86 4.69
C VAL A 19 17.21 11.05 5.39
N PRO A 20 15.92 11.41 5.24
CA PRO A 20 14.83 10.66 5.87
C PRO A 20 14.79 9.20 5.38
N VAL A 21 14.66 8.28 6.31
CA VAL A 21 14.65 6.84 6.03
C VAL A 21 13.34 6.20 6.50
N GLY A 22 12.70 5.47 5.60
CA GLY A 22 11.59 4.59 5.89
C GLY A 22 11.86 3.20 5.35
N LEU A 23 11.61 2.20 6.18
CA LEU A 23 11.75 0.79 5.82
C LEU A 23 10.37 0.16 5.65
N TRP A 24 10.31 -0.95 4.94
CA TRP A 24 9.11 -1.74 4.81
C TRP A 24 9.41 -3.23 4.84
N ARG A 25 8.42 -3.99 5.23
CA ARG A 25 8.46 -5.46 5.20
C ARG A 25 7.06 -5.99 4.97
N HIS A 26 6.96 -7.23 4.52
CA HIS A 26 5.70 -7.95 4.55
C HIS A 26 5.46 -8.54 5.94
N PHE A 27 4.23 -8.42 6.43
CA PHE A 27 3.79 -9.06 7.66
C PHE A 27 3.15 -10.41 7.35
N PRO A 28 3.23 -11.38 8.29
CA PRO A 28 2.57 -12.67 8.10
C PRO A 28 1.04 -12.50 8.03
N PRO A 29 0.33 -13.49 7.43
CA PRO A 29 -1.12 -13.37 7.22
C PRO A 29 -1.93 -12.99 8.45
N GLN A 30 -1.51 -13.42 9.64
CA GLN A 30 -2.16 -13.09 10.92
C GLN A 30 -2.03 -11.62 11.32
N GLN A 31 -1.12 -10.89 10.70
CA GLN A 31 -0.84 -9.46 10.92
C GLN A 31 -1.08 -8.63 9.66
N SER A 32 -1.84 -9.14 8.69
CA SER A 32 -2.05 -8.46 7.42
C SER A 32 -3.34 -7.64 7.34
N HIS A 33 -4.19 -7.67 8.37
CA HIS A 33 -5.47 -6.95 8.42
C HIS A 33 -5.77 -6.35 9.79
N GLY A 34 -6.64 -5.35 9.80
CA GLY A 34 -7.23 -4.75 11.00
C GLY A 34 -6.20 -4.27 12.02
N GLN A 35 -6.55 -4.34 13.31
CA GLN A 35 -5.71 -3.86 14.41
C GLN A 35 -4.36 -4.58 14.48
N ALA A 36 -4.31 -5.88 14.16
CA ALA A 36 -3.07 -6.65 14.19
C ALA A 36 -2.01 -6.10 13.20
N TYR A 37 -2.46 -5.60 12.04
CA TYR A 37 -1.58 -4.91 11.10
C TYR A 37 -1.07 -3.58 11.68
N ILE A 38 -1.97 -2.76 12.26
CA ILE A 38 -1.61 -1.46 12.85
C ILE A 38 -0.55 -1.64 13.94
N ASP A 39 -0.77 -2.59 14.86
CA ASP A 39 0.15 -2.88 15.96
C ASP A 39 1.52 -3.34 15.45
N ALA A 40 1.54 -4.24 14.46
CA ALA A 40 2.76 -4.75 13.86
C ALA A 40 3.54 -3.66 13.11
N GLN A 41 2.84 -2.82 12.34
CA GLN A 41 3.43 -1.72 11.59
C GLN A 41 4.02 -0.66 12.53
N MET A 42 3.27 -0.25 13.55
CA MET A 42 3.73 0.75 14.51
C MET A 42 4.88 0.23 15.37
N LYS A 43 4.84 -1.06 15.76
CA LYS A 43 5.96 -1.69 16.43
C LYS A 43 7.22 -1.69 15.55
N PHE A 44 7.10 -2.08 14.29
CA PHE A 44 8.21 -2.09 13.34
C PHE A 44 8.80 -0.69 13.13
N TYR A 45 7.95 0.33 12.96
CA TYR A 45 8.35 1.73 12.85
C TYR A 45 9.18 2.18 14.05
N ARG A 46 8.74 1.86 15.29
CA ARG A 46 9.42 2.27 16.52
C ARG A 46 10.69 1.48 16.78
N ASP A 47 10.67 0.16 16.58
CA ASP A 47 11.82 -0.71 16.82
C ASP A 47 13.00 -0.41 15.88
N THR A 48 12.72 0.12 14.70
CA THR A 48 13.75 0.47 13.68
C THR A 48 14.02 1.96 13.57
N ASP A 49 13.43 2.77 14.43
CA ASP A 49 13.59 4.23 14.51
C ASP A 49 13.50 4.95 13.16
N GLN A 50 12.48 4.59 12.36
CA GLN A 50 12.27 5.17 11.04
C GLN A 50 11.80 6.62 11.11
N ASP A 51 12.09 7.40 10.06
CA ASP A 51 11.60 8.78 9.95
C ASP A 51 10.14 8.85 9.50
N PHE A 52 9.65 7.86 8.75
CA PHE A 52 8.26 7.79 8.30
C PHE A 52 7.75 6.36 8.20
N VAL A 53 6.43 6.20 8.23
CA VAL A 53 5.79 4.90 8.03
C VAL A 53 5.48 4.68 6.56
N LYS A 54 6.01 3.60 5.98
CA LYS A 54 5.57 3.10 4.68
C LYS A 54 4.54 2.00 4.87
N ILE A 55 3.27 2.31 4.63
CA ILE A 55 2.16 1.37 4.75
C ILE A 55 2.18 0.43 3.53
N SER A 56 2.32 -0.88 3.76
CA SER A 56 2.22 -1.90 2.71
C SER A 56 0.77 -2.25 2.41
N CYS A 57 0.53 -2.82 1.23
CA CYS A 57 -0.77 -3.35 0.83
C CYS A 57 -0.96 -4.83 1.21
N ASP A 58 -0.28 -5.31 2.26
CA ASP A 58 -0.43 -6.67 2.78
C ASP A 58 -1.90 -7.00 3.04
N GLY A 59 -2.32 -8.17 2.59
CA GLY A 59 -3.71 -8.59 2.63
C GLY A 59 -4.58 -8.11 1.45
N TYR A 60 -4.09 -7.18 0.61
CA TYR A 60 -4.84 -6.58 -0.50
C TYR A 60 -4.13 -6.72 -1.85
N PHE A 61 -3.44 -7.84 -2.08
CA PHE A 61 -2.72 -8.09 -3.34
C PHE A 61 -3.63 -8.53 -4.49
N GLY A 62 -4.80 -9.07 -4.20
CA GLY A 62 -5.81 -9.47 -5.18
C GLY A 62 -6.90 -8.40 -5.31
N PHE A 63 -7.14 -7.89 -6.52
CA PHE A 63 -8.27 -7.00 -6.77
C PHE A 63 -9.55 -7.85 -6.91
N PRO A 64 -10.54 -7.68 -6.04
CA PRO A 64 -11.72 -8.55 -5.99
C PRO A 64 -12.70 -8.21 -7.13
N ASN A 65 -12.44 -8.73 -8.32
CA ASN A 65 -13.29 -8.50 -9.48
C ASN A 65 -13.56 -9.83 -10.21
N PRO A 66 -14.84 -10.22 -10.40
CA PRO A 66 -15.20 -11.49 -11.05
C PRO A 66 -14.62 -11.67 -12.46
N VAL A 67 -14.40 -10.59 -13.19
CA VAL A 67 -13.78 -10.64 -14.53
C VAL A 67 -12.35 -11.18 -14.44
N LEU A 68 -11.59 -10.74 -13.44
CA LEU A 68 -10.21 -11.19 -13.28
C LEU A 68 -10.07 -12.64 -12.85
N GLU A 69 -11.08 -13.18 -12.16
CA GLU A 69 -11.13 -14.59 -11.77
C GLU A 69 -11.44 -15.51 -12.97
N ASN A 70 -12.15 -15.00 -13.97
CA ASN A 70 -12.62 -15.74 -15.15
C ASN A 70 -12.06 -15.18 -16.47
N LEU A 71 -10.88 -14.60 -16.44
CA LEU A 71 -10.27 -13.94 -17.59
C LEU A 71 -9.81 -14.99 -18.62
N GLU A 72 -10.44 -15.03 -19.80
CA GLU A 72 -10.12 -15.96 -20.88
C GLU A 72 -9.31 -15.30 -22.00
N LYS A 73 -9.62 -14.03 -22.32
CA LYS A 73 -9.02 -13.26 -23.42
C LYS A 73 -8.80 -11.79 -23.03
N PRO A 74 -7.93 -11.03 -23.72
CA PRO A 74 -7.63 -9.64 -23.40
C PRO A 74 -8.83 -8.72 -23.36
N GLU A 75 -9.80 -8.91 -24.26
CA GLU A 75 -10.99 -8.06 -24.36
C GLU A 75 -11.88 -8.13 -23.11
N ASP A 76 -11.78 -9.22 -22.34
CA ASP A 76 -12.53 -9.35 -21.09
C ASP A 76 -12.16 -8.26 -20.08
N LEU A 77 -10.95 -7.70 -20.18
CA LEU A 77 -10.49 -6.58 -19.33
C LEU A 77 -11.40 -5.34 -19.48
N PHE A 78 -12.02 -5.12 -20.62
CA PHE A 78 -12.95 -4.00 -20.83
C PHE A 78 -14.27 -4.16 -20.04
N ASN A 79 -14.54 -5.34 -19.50
CA ASN A 79 -15.70 -5.59 -18.66
C ASN A 79 -15.44 -5.31 -17.18
N ILE A 80 -14.20 -4.97 -16.80
CA ILE A 80 -13.85 -4.60 -15.42
C ILE A 80 -14.56 -3.30 -15.07
N LYS A 81 -15.34 -3.35 -14.00
CA LYS A 81 -15.99 -2.17 -13.43
C LYS A 81 -15.23 -1.71 -12.19
N PRO A 82 -15.08 -0.39 -11.97
CA PRO A 82 -14.47 0.12 -10.75
C PRO A 82 -15.30 -0.28 -9.53
N LEU A 83 -14.61 -0.51 -8.42
CA LEU A 83 -15.24 -0.67 -7.12
C LEU A 83 -15.64 0.70 -6.58
N GLY A 84 -16.78 0.78 -5.90
CA GLY A 84 -17.16 1.98 -5.14
C GLY A 84 -16.26 2.20 -3.92
N GLY A 85 -16.17 3.43 -3.44
CA GLY A 85 -15.36 3.76 -2.26
C GLY A 85 -15.83 3.10 -0.96
N ASP A 86 -17.08 2.67 -0.91
CA ASP A 86 -17.72 1.92 0.17
C ASP A 86 -17.49 0.40 0.08
N HIS A 87 -16.91 -0.08 -1.04
CA HIS A 87 -16.56 -1.50 -1.16
C HIS A 87 -15.53 -1.88 -0.08
N PRO A 88 -15.70 -3.00 0.65
CA PRO A 88 -14.82 -3.39 1.76
C PRO A 88 -13.34 -3.36 1.42
N PHE A 89 -12.95 -3.82 0.23
CA PHE A 89 -11.58 -3.77 -0.27
C PHE A 89 -10.98 -2.35 -0.27
N ILE A 90 -11.77 -1.33 -0.58
CA ILE A 90 -11.33 0.07 -0.58
C ILE A 90 -11.45 0.65 0.83
N ALA A 91 -12.61 0.50 1.47
CA ALA A 91 -12.91 1.09 2.78
C ALA A 91 -11.92 0.64 3.86
N GLU A 92 -11.57 -0.64 3.90
CA GLU A 92 -10.60 -1.17 4.87
C GLU A 92 -9.19 -0.61 4.66
N GLN A 93 -8.76 -0.39 3.42
CA GLN A 93 -7.46 0.20 3.14
C GLN A 93 -7.42 1.69 3.53
N VAL A 94 -8.50 2.42 3.28
CA VAL A 94 -8.65 3.82 3.73
C VAL A 94 -8.61 3.88 5.26
N GLN A 95 -9.36 3.00 5.93
CA GLN A 95 -9.38 2.92 7.40
C GLN A 95 -8.00 2.59 7.96
N ARG A 96 -7.26 1.66 7.36
CA ARG A 96 -5.86 1.34 7.70
C ARG A 96 -4.98 2.60 7.69
N GLY A 97 -5.08 3.40 6.63
CA GLY A 97 -4.35 4.65 6.53
C GLY A 97 -4.71 5.61 7.66
N ALA A 98 -6.01 5.79 7.93
CA ALA A 98 -6.50 6.65 8.99
C ALA A 98 -6.03 6.19 10.39
N ASP A 99 -6.03 4.89 10.65
CA ASP A 99 -5.61 4.33 11.93
C ASP A 99 -4.09 4.50 12.16
N ILE A 100 -3.26 4.35 11.12
CA ILE A 100 -1.82 4.64 11.20
C ILE A 100 -1.57 6.13 11.45
N VAL A 101 -2.27 7.02 10.75
CA VAL A 101 -2.17 8.47 10.98
C VAL A 101 -2.51 8.81 12.43
N LYS A 102 -3.59 8.23 12.96
CA LYS A 102 -4.00 8.40 14.36
C LYS A 102 -2.95 7.85 15.34
N ALA A 103 -2.36 6.68 15.04
CA ALA A 103 -1.35 6.05 15.90
C ALA A 103 0.00 6.80 15.90
N LEU A 104 0.30 7.55 14.82
CA LEU A 104 1.45 8.44 14.74
C LEU A 104 1.27 9.72 15.56
N ASP A 105 0.05 10.15 15.84
CA ASP A 105 -0.27 11.33 16.66
C ASP A 105 0.55 12.60 16.29
N GLY A 106 0.78 12.80 15.01
CA GLY A 106 1.56 13.93 14.50
C GLY A 106 3.09 13.79 14.63
N GLU A 107 3.60 12.69 15.16
CA GLU A 107 5.05 12.42 15.32
C GLU A 107 5.78 12.42 13.98
N SER A 108 5.12 11.92 12.91
CA SER A 108 5.71 11.78 11.58
C SER A 108 4.63 11.73 10.50
N MET A 109 5.05 11.42 9.29
CA MET A 109 4.19 11.18 8.12
C MET A 109 4.10 9.69 7.78
N CYS A 110 3.09 9.32 7.00
CA CYS A 110 3.01 7.99 6.41
C CYS A 110 2.74 8.06 4.91
N PHE A 111 3.19 7.04 4.19
CA PHE A 111 3.00 6.89 2.75
C PHE A 111 2.35 5.55 2.47
N TYR A 112 1.22 5.55 1.79
CA TYR A 112 0.53 4.32 1.42
C TYR A 112 1.08 3.78 0.10
N THR A 113 1.49 2.51 0.07
CA THR A 113 1.91 1.82 -1.15
C THR A 113 0.67 1.37 -1.92
N MET A 114 0.49 1.88 -3.12
CA MET A 114 -0.55 1.44 -4.04
C MET A 114 0.09 0.84 -5.28
N PHE A 115 -0.41 -0.31 -5.72
CA PHE A 115 0.02 -0.87 -6.99
C PHE A 115 -0.71 -0.21 -8.16
N CYS A 116 -0.02 -0.05 -9.28
CA CYS A 116 -0.67 0.32 -10.53
C CYS A 116 -1.54 -0.84 -11.05
N PRO A 117 -2.52 -0.56 -11.94
CA PRO A 117 -3.41 -1.58 -12.48
C PRO A 117 -2.69 -2.78 -13.11
N LEU A 118 -1.60 -2.55 -13.84
CA LEU A 118 -0.80 -3.63 -14.43
C LEU A 118 -0.12 -4.50 -13.37
N SER A 119 0.29 -3.93 -12.24
CA SER A 119 0.85 -4.72 -11.15
C SER A 119 -0.20 -5.63 -10.51
N TYR A 120 -1.44 -5.15 -10.32
CA TYR A 120 -2.54 -5.98 -9.86
C TYR A 120 -2.87 -7.09 -10.86
N LEU A 121 -2.94 -6.76 -12.15
CA LEU A 121 -3.16 -7.75 -13.21
C LEU A 121 -2.09 -8.84 -13.17
N ARG A 122 -0.81 -8.45 -13.15
CA ARG A 122 0.33 -9.39 -13.05
C ARG A 122 0.24 -10.31 -11.83
N LEU A 123 -0.15 -9.77 -10.68
CA LEU A 123 -0.26 -10.55 -9.44
C LEU A 123 -1.39 -11.59 -9.51
N GLN A 124 -2.44 -11.33 -10.28
CA GLN A 124 -3.60 -12.20 -10.40
C GLN A 124 -3.48 -13.23 -11.52
N ILE A 125 -2.98 -12.84 -12.70
CA ILE A 125 -2.92 -13.74 -13.86
C ILE A 125 -1.51 -14.26 -14.19
N GLY A 126 -0.49 -13.75 -13.51
CA GLY A 126 0.92 -14.08 -13.76
C GLY A 126 1.55 -13.23 -14.85
N TRP A 127 2.90 -13.28 -14.89
CA TRP A 127 3.69 -12.45 -15.81
C TRP A 127 3.47 -12.84 -17.28
N ASP A 128 3.53 -14.14 -17.57
CA ASP A 128 3.49 -14.62 -18.96
C ASP A 128 2.15 -14.29 -19.63
N LYS A 129 1.04 -14.58 -18.96
CA LYS A 129 -0.30 -14.25 -19.45
C LYS A 129 -0.52 -12.74 -19.58
N MET A 130 -0.02 -11.95 -18.63
CA MET A 130 -0.07 -10.50 -18.75
C MET A 130 0.70 -10.00 -19.98
N MET A 131 1.90 -10.52 -20.23
CA MET A 131 2.71 -10.14 -21.38
C MET A 131 2.12 -10.57 -22.72
N GLU A 132 1.42 -11.69 -22.76
CA GLU A 132 0.62 -12.11 -23.91
C GLU A 132 -0.46 -11.06 -24.21
N TYR A 133 -1.25 -10.66 -23.21
CA TYR A 133 -2.33 -9.70 -23.31
C TYR A 133 -1.89 -8.28 -23.71
N ILE A 134 -0.67 -7.89 -23.39
CA ILE A 134 -0.13 -6.56 -23.78
C ILE A 134 0.31 -6.54 -25.26
N ARG A 135 0.62 -7.70 -25.84
CA ARG A 135 1.09 -7.81 -27.23
C ARG A 135 -0.01 -7.91 -28.26
N GLU A 136 -1.21 -8.26 -27.86
CA GLU A 136 -2.41 -8.32 -28.70
C GLU A 136 -3.19 -6.99 -28.69
#